data_fc32acdfed4da9675e9f75d1e688f67a
#
_entry.id   fc32acdfed4da9675e9f75d1e688f67a
#
_cell.length_a   1.000
_cell.length_b   1.000
_cell.length_c   1.000
_cell.angle_alpha   90.00
_cell.angle_beta   90.00
_cell.angle_gamma   90.00
#
_symmetry.space_group_name_H-M   'P 1'
#
loop_
_entity.id
_entity.type
_entity.pdbx_description
1 polymer ?
#
loop_
_entity_poly.entity_id
_entity_poly.type
_entity_poly.pdbx_seq_one_letter_code
_entity_poly.pdbx_strand_id
1 'polypeptide(L)'
;MKQHSSMIHRALSAIVLAVAVVAVNAAPPPGTWTVVWSDEFNGTSIDSSKWSWGSLPWGGQHHNDEYASWITPEDSYLSGGSLWLRCRKATGSEFGGYPYSEGFVHSNGKMNYTYGYAEIRARYPTGKGVWPAFWSLSSGWPPEFDIAEYFGSDNRMHMGLAYGTCCPATWNSSNFNEDFANWHTYGLEWGPGYAIWYKDGAVKKTIYASYVPTAPMYLILNSGMRYDADATTPLPNYYQVDYVRLYTLPSGGPVANGTYRIVGRQSGKALDVANNGTANGANVQQWTYNGGNNQRWTITHLGNNQYKIIGVGSAKSLDVNGSSTADGANVHIWTYGGANNQRWTIAPTSGGYFSVRPVHSNKSLDVAGQSTANGANIHQWGYWGGNNQQWAFQAP
;
A
#
# COMPACT_ATOMS: atom_id res chain seq x y z
N MET A 1 75.11 44.12 8.00
CA MET A 1 73.64 44.23 7.91
C MET A 1 73.10 42.90 7.33
N LYS A 2 72.54 42.09 8.14
CA LYS A 2 71.91 40.81 7.70
C LYS A 2 70.42 41.00 7.75
N GLN A 3 69.75 40.86 6.59
CA GLN A 3 68.28 40.80 6.49
C GLN A 3 67.78 39.41 6.83
N HIS A 4 66.88 39.28 7.84
CA HIS A 4 66.11 38.07 8.09
C HIS A 4 64.85 38.14 7.29
N SER A 5 64.70 37.15 6.35
CA SER A 5 63.44 36.88 5.65
C SER A 5 62.60 35.92 6.48
N SER A 6 61.42 36.37 6.95
CA SER A 6 60.45 35.55 7.67
C SER A 6 59.49 34.90 6.64
N MET A 7 59.55 33.59 6.49
CA MET A 7 58.54 32.80 5.74
C MET A 7 57.32 32.54 6.63
N ILE A 8 56.19 33.14 6.25
CA ILE A 8 54.89 32.87 6.87
C ILE A 8 54.29 31.65 6.14
N HIS A 9 54.23 30.52 6.81
CA HIS A 9 53.48 29.36 6.33
C HIS A 9 52.00 29.59 6.61
N ARG A 10 51.21 29.78 5.58
CA ARG A 10 49.74 29.71 5.67
C ARG A 10 49.32 28.24 5.58
N ALA A 11 48.85 27.71 6.70
CA ALA A 11 48.14 26.42 6.71
C ALA A 11 46.73 26.61 6.13
N LEU A 12 46.44 26.02 4.98
CA LEU A 12 45.07 25.88 4.48
C LEU A 12 44.40 24.70 5.22
N SER A 13 43.52 25.03 6.14
CA SER A 13 42.60 24.03 6.71
C SER A 13 41.49 23.75 5.69
N ALA A 14 41.49 22.58 5.09
CA ALA A 14 40.38 22.10 4.28
C ALA A 14 39.22 21.69 5.21
N ILE A 15 38.16 22.47 5.20
CA ILE A 15 36.91 22.09 5.85
C ILE A 15 36.23 21.05 4.95
N VAL A 16 36.28 19.78 5.35
CA VAL A 16 35.48 18.73 4.73
C VAL A 16 34.06 18.90 5.27
N LEU A 17 33.17 19.45 4.46
CA LEU A 17 31.75 19.49 4.74
C LEU A 17 31.22 18.07 4.52
N ALA A 18 31.04 17.30 5.61
CA ALA A 18 30.29 16.06 5.56
C ALA A 18 28.80 16.40 5.32
N VAL A 19 28.36 16.29 4.10
CA VAL A 19 26.92 16.32 3.79
C VAL A 19 26.35 15.02 4.37
N ALA A 20 25.74 15.12 5.55
CA ALA A 20 24.89 14.05 6.07
C ALA A 20 23.71 13.89 5.10
N VAL A 21 23.76 12.87 4.25
CA VAL A 21 22.58 12.43 3.50
C VAL A 21 21.61 11.89 4.57
N VAL A 22 20.66 12.74 4.98
CA VAL A 22 19.52 12.28 5.77
C VAL A 22 18.76 11.34 4.83
N ALA A 23 18.89 10.05 5.07
CA ALA A 23 18.01 9.07 4.44
C ALA A 23 16.58 9.46 4.83
N VAL A 24 15.82 9.99 3.88
CA VAL A 24 14.37 10.17 4.06
C VAL A 24 13.82 8.75 4.14
N ASN A 25 13.70 8.22 5.36
CA ASN A 25 12.88 7.04 5.58
C ASN A 25 11.46 7.47 5.23
N ALA A 26 10.94 7.00 4.11
CA ALA A 26 9.53 7.16 3.83
C ALA A 26 8.80 6.50 5.01
N ALA A 27 7.99 7.29 5.70
CA ALA A 27 7.15 6.79 6.78
C ALA A 27 6.01 5.96 6.18
N PRO A 28 5.46 4.98 6.90
CA PRO A 28 4.20 4.36 6.54
C PRO A 28 3.13 5.41 6.23
N PRO A 29 2.06 5.05 5.50
CA PRO A 29 0.93 5.94 5.28
C PRO A 29 0.46 6.61 6.59
N PRO A 30 -0.26 7.75 6.54
CA PRO A 30 -0.74 8.42 7.75
C PRO A 30 -1.48 7.46 8.68
N GLY A 31 -1.12 7.44 9.96
CA GLY A 31 -1.69 6.55 10.97
C GLY A 31 -0.67 6.12 12.04
N THR A 32 -1.15 5.44 13.07
CA THR A 32 -0.30 4.92 14.14
C THR A 32 0.07 3.46 13.84
N TRP A 33 1.07 3.27 13.01
CA TRP A 33 1.56 1.96 12.62
C TRP A 33 2.52 1.39 13.66
N THR A 34 2.44 0.08 13.89
CA THR A 34 3.39 -0.65 14.74
C THR A 34 4.06 -1.73 13.91
N VAL A 35 5.40 -1.72 13.87
CA VAL A 35 6.19 -2.79 13.25
C VAL A 35 5.96 -4.08 14.03
N VAL A 36 5.54 -5.14 13.36
CA VAL A 36 5.33 -6.46 13.94
C VAL A 36 6.32 -7.49 13.45
N TRP A 37 6.95 -7.22 12.32
CA TRP A 37 8.00 -8.04 11.75
C TRP A 37 8.89 -7.18 10.86
N SER A 38 10.19 -7.41 10.87
CA SER A 38 11.11 -6.73 9.95
C SER A 38 12.38 -7.54 9.72
N ASP A 39 13.06 -7.23 8.63
CA ASP A 39 14.46 -7.55 8.41
C ASP A 39 15.15 -6.33 7.80
N GLU A 40 16.15 -5.84 8.51
CA GLU A 40 16.98 -4.69 8.11
C GLU A 40 18.26 -5.15 7.40
N PHE A 41 18.43 -6.44 7.17
CA PHE A 41 19.56 -7.10 6.49
C PHE A 41 20.95 -6.70 6.99
N ASN A 42 21.06 -6.28 8.25
CA ASN A 42 22.32 -5.82 8.87
C ASN A 42 23.24 -6.98 9.31
N GLY A 43 22.82 -8.22 9.09
CA GLY A 43 23.59 -9.42 9.42
C GLY A 43 24.72 -9.71 8.43
N THR A 44 25.41 -10.82 8.65
CA THR A 44 26.43 -11.37 7.72
C THR A 44 25.91 -12.50 6.85
N SER A 45 24.71 -13.02 7.16
CA SER A 45 24.01 -14.08 6.44
C SER A 45 22.50 -13.87 6.52
N ILE A 46 21.77 -14.41 5.55
CA ILE A 46 20.30 -14.37 5.55
C ILE A 46 19.79 -15.09 6.81
N ASP A 47 18.86 -14.46 7.53
CA ASP A 47 18.24 -15.01 8.73
C ASP A 47 17.26 -16.14 8.36
N SER A 48 17.66 -17.38 8.60
CA SER A 48 16.87 -18.58 8.32
C SER A 48 15.61 -18.71 9.18
N SER A 49 15.47 -17.93 10.25
CA SER A 49 14.23 -17.85 11.02
C SER A 49 13.16 -17.00 10.33
N LYS A 50 13.56 -16.11 9.42
CA LYS A 50 12.69 -15.19 8.67
C LYS A 50 12.49 -15.60 7.22
N TRP A 51 13.53 -16.17 6.60
CA TRP A 51 13.56 -16.45 5.17
C TRP A 51 13.98 -17.88 4.86
N SER A 52 13.45 -18.39 3.77
CA SER A 52 14.00 -19.52 3.02
C SER A 52 14.47 -19.02 1.66
N TRP A 53 15.50 -19.63 1.07
CA TRP A 53 16.08 -19.23 -0.22
C TRP A 53 16.63 -20.43 -1.00
N GLY A 54 16.91 -20.22 -2.29
CA GLY A 54 17.45 -21.25 -3.17
C GLY A 54 16.41 -22.22 -3.72
N SER A 55 15.13 -22.03 -3.42
CA SER A 55 14.02 -22.80 -4.00
C SER A 55 12.71 -22.04 -3.90
N LEU A 56 11.72 -22.47 -4.66
CA LEU A 56 10.34 -21.99 -4.58
C LEU A 56 9.64 -22.47 -3.29
N PRO A 57 8.67 -21.72 -2.75
CA PRO A 57 7.92 -22.11 -1.56
C PRO A 57 7.06 -23.37 -1.74
N TRP A 58 6.79 -23.78 -2.98
CA TRP A 58 6.10 -25.03 -3.35
C TRP A 58 7.04 -26.13 -3.87
N GLY A 59 8.34 -25.88 -3.82
CA GLY A 59 9.39 -26.81 -4.27
C GLY A 59 9.89 -26.52 -5.68
N GLY A 60 11.12 -26.96 -5.96
CA GLY A 60 11.79 -26.73 -7.24
C GLY A 60 12.58 -25.41 -7.29
N GLN A 61 13.24 -25.18 -8.42
CA GLN A 61 14.15 -24.06 -8.66
C GLN A 61 13.82 -23.27 -9.94
N HIS A 62 12.65 -23.52 -10.52
CA HIS A 62 12.16 -22.83 -11.72
C HIS A 62 10.68 -22.54 -11.57
N HIS A 63 10.26 -21.30 -11.87
CA HIS A 63 8.88 -20.86 -11.67
C HIS A 63 7.89 -21.49 -12.66
N ASN A 64 8.08 -21.20 -13.95
CA ASN A 64 7.24 -21.63 -15.06
C ASN A 64 7.93 -21.24 -16.39
N ASP A 65 7.31 -21.58 -17.52
CA ASP A 65 7.86 -21.39 -18.87
C ASP A 65 8.06 -19.92 -19.30
N GLU A 66 7.59 -18.93 -18.51
CA GLU A 66 7.87 -17.52 -18.78
C GLU A 66 9.23 -17.06 -18.25
N TYR A 67 9.80 -17.81 -17.26
CA TYR A 67 11.10 -17.52 -16.67
C TYR A 67 12.22 -18.23 -17.43
N ALA A 68 13.23 -17.46 -17.78
CA ALA A 68 14.47 -17.95 -18.37
C ALA A 68 15.56 -18.21 -17.31
N SER A 69 15.19 -18.19 -16.02
CA SER A 69 16.11 -18.27 -14.88
C SER A 69 15.87 -19.48 -14.00
N TRP A 70 16.97 -19.91 -13.34
CA TRP A 70 17.03 -20.99 -12.37
C TRP A 70 17.45 -20.45 -11.01
N ILE A 71 16.68 -20.73 -9.97
CA ILE A 71 16.96 -20.27 -8.61
C ILE A 71 18.18 -20.98 -8.06
N THR A 72 19.13 -20.19 -7.56
CA THR A 72 20.33 -20.71 -6.91
C THR A 72 20.53 -20.07 -5.53
N PRO A 73 20.97 -20.85 -4.51
CA PRO A 73 21.15 -20.31 -3.16
C PRO A 73 22.25 -19.24 -3.09
N GLU A 74 23.31 -19.34 -3.89
CA GLU A 74 24.43 -18.41 -3.91
C GLU A 74 24.12 -17.05 -4.54
N ASP A 75 22.98 -16.92 -5.22
CA ASP A 75 22.54 -15.66 -5.81
C ASP A 75 21.64 -14.84 -4.85
N SER A 76 21.46 -15.32 -3.61
CA SER A 76 20.80 -14.61 -2.51
C SER A 76 21.78 -14.47 -1.35
N TYR A 77 22.23 -13.24 -1.04
CA TYR A 77 23.23 -13.00 0.00
C TYR A 77 23.13 -11.60 0.59
N LEU A 78 23.77 -11.40 1.76
CA LEU A 78 23.88 -10.08 2.39
C LEU A 78 25.23 -9.43 2.07
N SER A 79 25.21 -8.15 1.76
CA SER A 79 26.43 -7.34 1.59
C SER A 79 26.14 -5.87 1.87
N GLY A 80 27.01 -5.20 2.63
CA GLY A 80 26.91 -3.77 2.90
C GLY A 80 25.61 -3.34 3.58
N GLY A 81 25.00 -4.18 4.43
CA GLY A 81 23.74 -3.89 5.11
C GLY A 81 22.51 -4.01 4.22
N SER A 82 22.57 -4.80 3.17
CA SER A 82 21.45 -5.02 2.25
C SER A 82 21.39 -6.48 1.80
N LEU A 83 20.20 -6.93 1.44
CA LEU A 83 20.00 -8.16 0.71
C LEU A 83 20.26 -7.91 -0.77
N TRP A 84 21.04 -8.79 -1.37
CA TRP A 84 21.36 -8.78 -2.80
C TRP A 84 20.79 -10.04 -3.43
N LEU A 85 19.90 -9.85 -4.38
CA LEU A 85 19.38 -10.91 -5.25
C LEU A 85 20.00 -10.69 -6.62
N ARG A 86 20.90 -11.62 -6.99
CA ARG A 86 21.71 -11.50 -8.19
C ARG A 86 21.14 -12.37 -9.31
N CYS A 87 21.25 -11.91 -10.53
CA CYS A 87 21.07 -12.70 -11.74
C CYS A 87 22.38 -12.73 -12.53
N ARG A 88 22.80 -13.92 -12.96
CA ARG A 88 23.99 -14.18 -13.78
C ARG A 88 23.61 -14.89 -15.06
N LYS A 89 24.43 -14.70 -16.12
CA LYS A 89 24.34 -15.50 -17.34
C LYS A 89 25.07 -16.83 -17.13
N ALA A 90 24.48 -17.91 -17.62
CA ALA A 90 25.13 -19.23 -17.66
C ALA A 90 26.35 -19.22 -18.59
N THR A 91 27.39 -19.93 -18.17
CA THR A 91 28.59 -20.22 -18.99
C THR A 91 28.60 -21.67 -19.48
N GLY A 92 27.67 -22.48 -18.95
CA GLY A 92 27.47 -23.88 -19.26
C GLY A 92 26.06 -24.33 -18.89
N SER A 93 25.93 -25.50 -18.29
CA SER A 93 24.66 -26.10 -17.86
C SER A 93 24.39 -25.97 -16.35
N GLU A 94 25.10 -25.07 -15.66
CA GLU A 94 25.08 -24.93 -14.20
C GLU A 94 23.73 -24.52 -13.62
N PHE A 95 22.83 -23.98 -14.43
CA PHE A 95 21.50 -23.50 -14.00
C PHE A 95 20.39 -24.42 -14.54
N GLY A 96 20.54 -25.74 -14.37
CA GLY A 96 19.52 -26.70 -14.82
C GLY A 96 19.24 -26.66 -16.34
N GLY A 97 20.16 -26.08 -17.13
CA GLY A 97 20.01 -25.88 -18.57
C GLY A 97 19.37 -24.53 -18.95
N TYR A 98 18.98 -23.69 -17.97
CA TYR A 98 18.45 -22.33 -18.21
C TYR A 98 19.59 -21.33 -18.45
N PRO A 99 19.37 -20.28 -19.26
CA PRO A 99 20.41 -19.31 -19.60
C PRO A 99 20.82 -18.36 -18.48
N TYR A 100 20.03 -18.25 -17.41
CA TYR A 100 20.27 -17.33 -16.31
C TYR A 100 20.09 -17.98 -14.95
N SER A 101 20.78 -17.44 -13.92
CA SER A 101 20.47 -17.72 -12.53
C SER A 101 19.48 -16.72 -11.96
N GLU A 102 18.97 -17.01 -10.76
CA GLU A 102 18.04 -16.14 -10.04
C GLU A 102 18.29 -16.21 -8.52
N GLY A 103 18.42 -15.02 -7.89
CA GLY A 103 18.31 -14.87 -6.45
C GLY A 103 16.83 -14.84 -6.03
N PHE A 104 16.48 -15.60 -4.98
CA PHE A 104 15.10 -15.79 -4.54
C PHE A 104 15.03 -16.04 -3.04
N VAL A 105 14.19 -15.28 -2.33
CA VAL A 105 13.90 -15.51 -0.90
C VAL A 105 12.39 -15.41 -0.64
N HIS A 106 11.90 -16.19 0.35
CA HIS A 106 10.49 -16.17 0.74
C HIS A 106 10.29 -16.42 2.23
N SER A 107 9.21 -15.88 2.79
CA SER A 107 8.85 -16.06 4.21
C SER A 107 7.85 -17.21 4.46
N ASN A 108 7.51 -18.02 3.47
CA ASN A 108 6.60 -19.14 3.62
C ASN A 108 7.05 -20.11 4.72
N GLY A 109 6.15 -20.48 5.65
CA GLY A 109 6.45 -21.31 6.81
C GLY A 109 7.23 -20.61 7.92
N LYS A 110 7.59 -19.33 7.76
CA LYS A 110 8.29 -18.50 8.74
C LYS A 110 7.42 -17.34 9.24
N MET A 111 6.81 -16.60 8.32
CA MET A 111 5.93 -15.48 8.61
C MET A 111 4.81 -15.42 7.56
N ASN A 112 3.59 -15.32 8.05
CA ASN A 112 2.41 -14.98 7.26
C ASN A 112 1.71 -13.77 7.90
N TYR A 113 1.03 -12.98 7.11
CA TYR A 113 0.22 -11.86 7.60
C TYR A 113 -1.14 -11.82 6.92
N THR A 114 -2.13 -11.35 7.66
CA THR A 114 -3.45 -11.01 7.12
C THR A 114 -3.72 -9.58 7.54
N TYR A 115 -3.82 -8.70 6.54
CA TYR A 115 -3.94 -7.27 6.72
C TYR A 115 -2.69 -6.61 7.33
N GLY A 116 -2.55 -5.31 7.10
CA GLY A 116 -1.42 -4.54 7.53
C GLY A 116 -0.81 -3.71 6.40
N TYR A 117 0.39 -3.23 6.63
CA TYR A 117 1.18 -2.52 5.63
C TYR A 117 2.53 -3.23 5.48
N ALA A 118 2.76 -3.81 4.33
CA ALA A 118 4.05 -4.40 3.95
C ALA A 118 4.85 -3.37 3.17
N GLU A 119 6.10 -3.12 3.57
CA GLU A 119 6.98 -2.13 2.95
C GLU A 119 8.35 -2.73 2.66
N ILE A 120 8.90 -2.36 1.51
CA ILE A 120 10.28 -2.61 1.13
C ILE A 120 10.94 -1.28 0.76
N ARG A 121 12.22 -1.12 1.12
CA ARG A 121 13.09 -0.12 0.50
C ARG A 121 14.08 -0.81 -0.40
N ALA A 122 14.00 -0.51 -1.69
CA ALA A 122 14.74 -1.24 -2.70
C ALA A 122 15.16 -0.35 -3.88
N ARG A 123 16.17 -0.84 -4.63
CA ARG A 123 16.48 -0.38 -5.98
C ARG A 123 16.49 -1.57 -6.94
N TYR A 124 15.84 -1.37 -8.06
CA TYR A 124 15.60 -2.41 -9.04
C TYR A 124 16.67 -2.38 -10.14
N PRO A 125 17.18 -3.54 -10.61
CA PRO A 125 17.93 -3.58 -11.85
C PRO A 125 17.02 -3.19 -13.01
N THR A 126 17.58 -2.53 -14.01
CA THR A 126 16.86 -2.14 -15.22
C THR A 126 17.50 -2.81 -16.44
N GLY A 127 16.74 -2.94 -17.50
CA GLY A 127 17.18 -3.55 -18.75
C GLY A 127 16.20 -4.57 -19.27
N LYS A 128 16.29 -4.86 -20.56
CA LYS A 128 15.39 -5.80 -21.23
C LYS A 128 15.48 -7.19 -20.61
N GLY A 129 14.35 -7.83 -20.40
CA GLY A 129 14.24 -9.18 -19.86
C GLY A 129 14.42 -9.31 -18.36
N VAL A 130 14.87 -8.28 -17.61
CA VAL A 130 14.92 -8.36 -16.14
C VAL A 130 13.51 -8.38 -15.55
N TRP A 131 13.29 -9.18 -14.49
CA TRP A 131 11.99 -9.38 -13.86
C TRP A 131 12.10 -9.52 -12.34
N PRO A 132 12.60 -8.49 -11.63
CA PRO A 132 12.61 -8.47 -10.18
C PRO A 132 11.25 -8.11 -9.61
N ALA A 133 10.88 -8.75 -8.49
CA ALA A 133 9.60 -8.54 -7.84
C ALA A 133 9.69 -8.54 -6.31
N PHE A 134 8.80 -7.76 -5.69
CA PHE A 134 8.35 -7.83 -4.32
C PHE A 134 6.85 -8.11 -4.33
N TRP A 135 6.46 -9.28 -3.88
CA TRP A 135 5.10 -9.76 -4.00
C TRP A 135 4.69 -10.63 -2.82
N SER A 136 3.44 -11.01 -2.74
CA SER A 136 2.94 -11.89 -1.71
C SER A 136 1.93 -12.90 -2.25
N LEU A 137 1.94 -14.09 -1.64
CA LEU A 137 1.16 -15.23 -2.07
C LEU A 137 0.53 -15.92 -0.87
N SER A 138 -0.64 -16.54 -1.06
CA SER A 138 -1.26 -17.43 -0.06
C SER A 138 -0.81 -18.89 -0.27
N SER A 139 -1.42 -19.84 0.47
CA SER A 139 -1.15 -21.27 0.32
C SER A 139 -1.61 -21.86 -1.03
N GLY A 140 -2.30 -21.08 -1.86
CA GLY A 140 -2.74 -21.44 -3.21
C GLY A 140 -2.72 -20.23 -4.12
N TRP A 141 -2.75 -20.44 -5.45
CA TRP A 141 -2.81 -19.39 -6.45
C TRP A 141 -4.11 -19.45 -7.25
N PRO A 142 -4.83 -18.34 -7.49
CA PRO A 142 -4.73 -17.08 -6.75
C PRO A 142 -5.23 -17.20 -5.29
N PRO A 143 -5.07 -16.21 -4.39
CA PRO A 143 -4.71 -14.80 -4.66
C PRO A 143 -3.22 -14.52 -4.60
N GLU A 144 -2.81 -13.45 -5.32
CA GLU A 144 -1.45 -12.91 -5.32
C GLU A 144 -1.48 -11.38 -5.36
N PHE A 145 -0.64 -10.73 -4.55
CA PHE A 145 -0.38 -9.30 -4.67
C PHE A 145 1.01 -9.06 -5.25
N ASP A 146 1.09 -8.37 -6.39
CA ASP A 146 2.32 -7.73 -6.85
C ASP A 146 2.44 -6.37 -6.20
N ILE A 147 3.29 -6.27 -5.19
CA ILE A 147 3.48 -5.02 -4.44
C ILE A 147 4.33 -4.06 -5.25
N ALA A 148 5.41 -4.57 -5.86
CA ALA A 148 6.21 -3.85 -6.83
C ALA A 148 6.94 -4.87 -7.70
N GLU A 149 6.61 -4.93 -8.98
CA GLU A 149 7.13 -5.86 -9.96
C GLU A 149 7.60 -5.09 -11.20
N TYR A 150 8.89 -5.18 -11.54
CA TYR A 150 9.44 -4.49 -12.70
C TYR A 150 9.56 -5.44 -13.88
N PHE A 151 8.93 -5.07 -15.00
CA PHE A 151 9.13 -5.73 -16.28
C PHE A 151 10.11 -4.95 -17.15
N GLY A 152 11.30 -5.49 -17.35
CA GLY A 152 12.30 -4.92 -18.25
C GLY A 152 11.87 -4.90 -19.71
N SER A 153 10.93 -5.77 -20.09
CA SER A 153 10.39 -5.87 -21.45
C SER A 153 9.57 -4.64 -21.87
N ASP A 154 8.81 -4.03 -20.93
CA ASP A 154 8.06 -2.78 -21.17
C ASP A 154 8.63 -1.58 -20.43
N ASN A 155 9.68 -1.79 -19.64
CA ASN A 155 10.35 -0.78 -18.81
C ASN A 155 9.40 -0.09 -17.84
N ARG A 156 8.53 -0.87 -17.15
CA ARG A 156 7.53 -0.36 -16.22
C ARG A 156 7.52 -1.13 -14.91
N MET A 157 7.10 -0.43 -13.86
CA MET A 157 6.72 -1.02 -12.59
C MET A 157 5.25 -1.38 -12.62
N HIS A 158 4.93 -2.61 -12.26
CA HIS A 158 3.59 -3.15 -12.17
C HIS A 158 3.18 -3.31 -10.70
N MET A 159 1.91 -3.04 -10.42
CA MET A 159 1.27 -3.23 -9.12
C MET A 159 -0.08 -3.87 -9.35
N GLY A 160 -0.36 -5.00 -8.70
CA GLY A 160 -1.53 -5.78 -9.05
C GLY A 160 -2.05 -6.72 -7.98
N LEU A 161 -3.23 -7.26 -8.29
CA LEU A 161 -3.87 -8.34 -7.57
C LEU A 161 -4.41 -9.35 -8.57
N ALA A 162 -3.94 -10.60 -8.46
CA ALA A 162 -4.59 -11.75 -9.06
C ALA A 162 -5.65 -12.30 -8.10
N TYR A 163 -6.86 -12.57 -8.61
CA TYR A 163 -7.98 -13.07 -7.82
C TYR A 163 -8.89 -14.01 -8.62
N GLY A 164 -9.88 -14.60 -7.95
CA GLY A 164 -10.86 -15.50 -8.57
C GLY A 164 -10.40 -16.94 -8.56
N THR A 165 -10.71 -17.68 -9.61
CA THR A 165 -10.38 -19.10 -9.76
C THR A 165 -9.31 -19.29 -10.83
N CYS A 166 -8.30 -20.12 -10.56
CA CYS A 166 -7.32 -20.54 -11.57
C CYS A 166 -7.98 -21.53 -12.55
N CYS A 167 -7.60 -21.67 -13.77
CA CYS A 167 -6.79 -20.84 -14.65
C CYS A 167 -7.59 -20.55 -15.91
N PRO A 168 -7.65 -19.33 -16.37
CA PRO A 168 -6.88 -18.17 -15.95
C PRO A 168 -7.46 -17.45 -14.72
N ALA A 169 -6.59 -16.88 -13.88
CA ALA A 169 -7.01 -15.93 -12.84
C ALA A 169 -7.40 -14.58 -13.45
N THR A 170 -8.17 -13.80 -12.70
CA THR A 170 -8.49 -12.41 -13.09
C THR A 170 -7.47 -11.46 -12.47
N TRP A 171 -6.97 -10.50 -13.26
CA TRP A 171 -6.02 -9.51 -12.84
C TRP A 171 -6.63 -8.12 -12.74
N ASN A 172 -6.37 -7.44 -11.64
CA ASN A 172 -6.57 -6.01 -11.49
C ASN A 172 -5.21 -5.36 -11.25
N SER A 173 -4.55 -4.93 -12.33
CA SER A 173 -3.20 -4.37 -12.30
C SER A 173 -3.16 -2.95 -12.86
N SER A 174 -2.12 -2.21 -12.49
CA SER A 174 -1.74 -0.92 -13.07
C SER A 174 -0.22 -0.87 -13.20
N ASN A 175 0.29 -0.14 -14.17
CA ASN A 175 1.71 0.07 -14.36
C ASN A 175 2.05 1.55 -14.50
N PHE A 176 3.29 1.89 -14.24
CA PHE A 176 3.79 3.26 -14.38
C PHE A 176 5.28 3.27 -14.74
N ASN A 177 5.70 4.33 -15.43
CA ASN A 177 7.09 4.57 -15.79
C ASN A 177 7.61 5.71 -14.92
N GLU A 178 8.49 5.39 -13.97
CA GLU A 178 9.15 6.32 -13.06
C GLU A 178 10.59 5.84 -12.83
N ASP A 179 11.33 6.56 -11.99
CA ASP A 179 12.62 6.07 -11.52
C ASP A 179 12.44 4.90 -10.55
N PHE A 180 13.08 3.77 -10.79
CA PHE A 180 13.18 2.61 -9.90
C PHE A 180 14.62 2.10 -9.76
N ALA A 181 15.57 2.65 -10.51
CA ALA A 181 16.99 2.29 -10.41
C ALA A 181 17.66 2.90 -9.16
N ASN A 182 17.09 3.95 -8.60
CA ASN A 182 17.48 4.54 -7.33
C ASN A 182 16.71 3.93 -6.15
N TRP A 183 17.12 4.26 -4.93
CA TRP A 183 16.47 3.78 -3.71
C TRP A 183 15.10 4.42 -3.52
N HIS A 184 14.05 3.61 -3.52
CA HIS A 184 12.67 4.00 -3.26
C HIS A 184 12.03 3.08 -2.25
N THR A 185 10.95 3.54 -1.62
CA THR A 185 10.06 2.68 -0.84
C THR A 185 8.85 2.28 -1.67
N TYR A 186 8.46 1.02 -1.55
CA TYR A 186 7.27 0.46 -2.15
C TYR A 186 6.48 -0.24 -1.05
N GLY A 187 5.17 -0.08 -1.04
CA GLY A 187 4.36 -0.69 -0.01
C GLY A 187 2.94 -1.00 -0.42
N LEU A 188 2.34 -1.92 0.32
CA LEU A 188 0.96 -2.33 0.19
C LEU A 188 0.27 -2.21 1.55
N GLU A 189 -0.70 -1.32 1.65
CA GLU A 189 -1.68 -1.33 2.72
C GLU A 189 -2.83 -2.24 2.30
N TRP A 190 -3.07 -3.26 3.07
CA TRP A 190 -4.10 -4.25 2.83
C TRP A 190 -5.00 -4.38 4.04
N GLY A 191 -6.29 -4.23 3.82
CA GLY A 191 -7.32 -4.34 4.84
C GLY A 191 -8.59 -5.02 4.32
N PRO A 192 -9.60 -5.23 5.18
CA PRO A 192 -10.85 -5.85 4.78
C PRO A 192 -11.52 -5.09 3.64
N GLY A 193 -11.58 -5.72 2.45
CA GLY A 193 -12.22 -5.15 1.25
C GLY A 193 -11.46 -4.03 0.56
N TYR A 194 -10.20 -3.78 0.90
CA TYR A 194 -9.37 -2.81 0.20
C TYR A 194 -7.89 -3.18 0.15
N ALA A 195 -7.20 -2.66 -0.88
CA ALA A 195 -5.75 -2.70 -1.02
C ALA A 195 -5.27 -1.40 -1.66
N ILE A 196 -4.20 -0.80 -1.12
CA ILE A 196 -3.64 0.48 -1.57
C ILE A 196 -2.13 0.32 -1.71
N TRP A 197 -1.61 0.61 -2.91
CA TRP A 197 -0.19 0.55 -3.24
C TRP A 197 0.42 1.94 -3.15
N TYR A 198 1.64 1.98 -2.64
CA TYR A 198 2.39 3.21 -2.42
C TYR A 198 3.79 3.12 -3.06
N LYS A 199 4.29 4.25 -3.56
CA LYS A 199 5.70 4.50 -3.82
C LYS A 199 6.10 5.80 -3.14
N ASP A 200 7.13 5.77 -2.30
CA ASP A 200 7.61 6.92 -1.52
C ASP A 200 6.50 7.65 -0.75
N GLY A 201 5.59 6.89 -0.16
CA GLY A 201 4.42 7.38 0.57
C GLY A 201 3.28 7.92 -0.31
N ALA A 202 3.47 8.02 -1.63
CA ALA A 202 2.43 8.44 -2.56
C ALA A 202 1.59 7.25 -3.04
N VAL A 203 0.25 7.40 -3.00
CA VAL A 203 -0.67 6.39 -3.54
C VAL A 203 -0.50 6.24 -5.04
N LYS A 204 -0.28 5.01 -5.51
CA LYS A 204 -0.16 4.67 -6.93
C LYS A 204 -1.37 3.91 -7.46
N LYS A 205 -1.95 3.05 -6.64
CA LYS A 205 -3.11 2.23 -6.99
C LYS A 205 -3.99 2.00 -5.79
N THR A 206 -5.28 1.86 -6.03
CA THR A 206 -6.27 1.51 -5.00
C THR A 206 -7.28 0.52 -5.56
N ILE A 207 -7.59 -0.51 -4.79
CA ILE A 207 -8.68 -1.45 -5.02
C ILE A 207 -9.61 -1.41 -3.82
N TYR A 208 -10.91 -1.26 -4.07
CA TYR A 208 -11.97 -1.47 -3.09
C TYR A 208 -12.94 -2.49 -3.67
N ALA A 209 -12.89 -3.73 -3.18
CA ALA A 209 -13.71 -4.79 -3.73
C ALA A 209 -13.84 -5.96 -2.75
N SER A 210 -14.93 -6.74 -2.90
CA SER A 210 -15.16 -7.95 -2.11
C SER A 210 -14.19 -9.09 -2.46
N TYR A 211 -13.54 -9.03 -3.61
CA TYR A 211 -12.52 -10.01 -4.03
C TYR A 211 -11.13 -9.74 -3.45
N VAL A 212 -10.92 -8.66 -2.70
CA VAL A 212 -9.67 -8.45 -1.97
C VAL A 212 -9.50 -9.59 -0.97
N PRO A 213 -8.33 -10.28 -0.97
CA PRO A 213 -8.13 -11.50 -0.20
C PRO A 213 -8.32 -11.29 1.31
N THR A 214 -8.74 -12.37 1.97
CA THR A 214 -8.84 -12.47 3.43
C THR A 214 -7.98 -13.59 4.00
N ALA A 215 -7.33 -14.38 3.14
CA ALA A 215 -6.44 -15.47 3.52
C ALA A 215 -5.05 -14.93 3.92
N PRO A 216 -4.34 -15.57 4.86
CA PRO A 216 -2.97 -15.21 5.19
C PRO A 216 -2.05 -15.33 3.97
N MET A 217 -1.10 -14.39 3.83
CA MET A 217 -0.13 -14.35 2.75
C MET A 217 1.29 -14.26 3.30
N TYR A 218 2.26 -14.77 2.56
CA TYR A 218 3.69 -14.66 2.84
C TYR A 218 4.37 -13.80 1.78
N LEU A 219 5.54 -13.23 2.11
CA LEU A 219 6.30 -12.35 1.24
C LEU A 219 7.33 -13.12 0.41
N ILE A 220 7.54 -12.65 -0.82
CA ILE A 220 8.53 -13.18 -1.76
C ILE A 220 9.29 -12.01 -2.39
N LEU A 221 10.60 -12.22 -2.58
CA LEU A 221 11.48 -11.33 -3.35
C LEU A 221 12.33 -12.16 -4.29
N ASN A 222 12.42 -11.74 -5.53
CA ASN A 222 13.21 -12.44 -6.53
C ASN A 222 13.78 -11.51 -7.60
N SER A 223 14.84 -11.95 -8.28
CA SER A 223 15.51 -11.27 -9.39
C SER A 223 15.39 -12.07 -10.68
N GLY A 224 14.16 -12.37 -11.11
CA GLY A 224 13.89 -13.19 -12.27
C GLY A 224 14.38 -12.63 -13.60
N MET A 225 14.46 -13.50 -14.61
CA MET A 225 14.79 -13.15 -16.00
C MET A 225 13.81 -13.80 -16.97
N ARG A 226 13.50 -13.10 -18.05
CA ARG A 226 12.68 -13.57 -19.17
C ARG A 226 13.53 -13.92 -20.38
N TYR A 227 12.95 -14.66 -21.33
CA TYR A 227 13.63 -15.10 -22.56
C TYR A 227 13.89 -13.96 -23.57
N ASP A 228 13.28 -12.78 -23.40
CA ASP A 228 13.51 -11.63 -24.27
C ASP A 228 14.74 -10.78 -23.87
N ALA A 229 15.48 -11.18 -22.84
CA ALA A 229 16.79 -10.61 -22.54
C ALA A 229 17.75 -10.76 -23.73
N ASP A 230 18.55 -9.73 -23.98
CA ASP A 230 19.47 -9.68 -25.11
C ASP A 230 20.87 -9.17 -24.73
N ALA A 231 21.72 -8.89 -25.70
CA ALA A 231 23.10 -8.46 -25.47
C ALA A 231 23.20 -7.08 -24.78
N THR A 232 22.13 -6.31 -24.71
CA THR A 232 22.09 -5.00 -24.01
C THR A 232 21.67 -5.13 -22.55
N THR A 233 21.18 -6.32 -22.12
CA THR A 233 20.79 -6.58 -20.73
C THR A 233 22.04 -6.59 -19.85
N PRO A 234 22.15 -5.69 -18.85
CA PRO A 234 23.29 -5.69 -17.94
C PRO A 234 23.33 -6.97 -17.12
N LEU A 235 24.46 -7.71 -17.18
CA LEU A 235 24.69 -8.92 -16.39
C LEU A 235 26.12 -8.96 -15.85
N PRO A 236 26.38 -9.39 -14.60
CA PRO A 236 25.33 -9.71 -13.62
C PRO A 236 24.53 -8.49 -13.26
N ASN A 237 23.24 -8.67 -12.97
CA ASN A 237 22.41 -7.62 -12.42
C ASN A 237 22.03 -7.92 -10.96
N TYR A 238 21.55 -6.89 -10.26
CA TYR A 238 21.33 -6.97 -8.82
C TYR A 238 20.04 -6.23 -8.43
N TYR A 239 19.10 -6.95 -7.86
CA TYR A 239 18.01 -6.39 -7.10
C TYR A 239 18.48 -6.22 -5.65
N GLN A 240 18.49 -4.98 -5.16
CA GLN A 240 19.05 -4.67 -3.85
C GLN A 240 17.95 -4.17 -2.92
N VAL A 241 17.92 -4.73 -1.71
CA VAL A 241 16.90 -4.45 -0.70
C VAL A 241 17.57 -4.02 0.60
N ASP A 242 17.24 -2.81 1.07
CA ASP A 242 17.74 -2.24 2.31
C ASP A 242 17.02 -2.82 3.53
N TYR A 243 15.68 -2.89 3.45
CA TYR A 243 14.86 -3.54 4.47
C TYR A 243 13.54 -4.05 3.91
N VAL A 244 12.92 -4.97 4.66
CA VAL A 244 11.51 -5.35 4.55
C VAL A 244 10.87 -5.17 5.93
N ARG A 245 9.73 -4.49 5.98
CA ARG A 245 8.98 -4.25 7.22
C ARG A 245 7.51 -4.57 7.04
N LEU A 246 6.93 -5.17 8.05
CA LEU A 246 5.49 -5.42 8.15
C LEU A 246 4.95 -4.68 9.37
N TYR A 247 3.88 -3.93 9.15
CA TYR A 247 3.21 -3.16 10.19
C TYR A 247 1.78 -3.66 10.36
N THR A 248 1.26 -3.63 11.59
CA THR A 248 -0.17 -3.83 11.82
C THR A 248 -0.96 -2.66 11.26
N LEU A 249 -2.20 -2.91 10.85
CA LEU A 249 -3.15 -1.80 10.71
C LEU A 249 -3.22 -1.02 12.04
N PRO A 250 -3.32 0.31 12.00
CA PRO A 250 -3.51 1.10 13.20
C PRO A 250 -4.63 0.50 14.07
N SER A 251 -4.36 0.26 15.35
CA SER A 251 -5.33 -0.36 16.27
C SER A 251 -6.63 0.44 16.42
N GLY A 252 -6.56 1.74 16.12
CA GLY A 252 -7.72 2.65 16.03
C GLY A 252 -8.22 2.85 14.59
N GLY A 253 -7.66 2.14 13.60
CA GLY A 253 -7.91 2.41 12.18
C GLY A 253 -7.32 3.74 11.71
N PRO A 254 -7.50 4.11 10.41
CA PRO A 254 -6.91 5.32 9.83
C PRO A 254 -7.51 6.64 10.36
N VAL A 255 -8.64 6.59 11.04
CA VAL A 255 -9.25 7.74 11.74
C VAL A 255 -9.37 7.39 13.23
N ALA A 256 -8.73 8.16 14.09
CA ALA A 256 -8.79 7.95 15.55
C ALA A 256 -10.22 8.14 16.09
N ASN A 257 -10.52 7.49 17.22
CA ASN A 257 -11.77 7.75 17.95
C ASN A 257 -11.84 9.22 18.37
N GLY A 258 -12.97 9.85 18.15
CA GLY A 258 -13.15 11.27 18.49
C GLY A 258 -14.39 11.89 17.88
N THR A 259 -14.55 13.19 18.09
CA THR A 259 -15.60 13.98 17.46
C THR A 259 -15.00 14.84 16.35
N TYR A 260 -15.65 14.82 15.19
CA TYR A 260 -15.17 15.46 13.96
C TYR A 260 -16.30 16.18 13.24
N ARG A 261 -15.94 17.18 12.46
CA ARG A 261 -16.70 17.55 11.26
C ARG A 261 -16.17 16.72 10.10
N ILE A 262 -17.07 16.10 9.33
CA ILE A 262 -16.73 15.30 8.14
C ILE A 262 -16.97 16.20 6.93
N VAL A 263 -15.90 16.50 6.18
CA VAL A 263 -15.90 17.54 5.13
C VAL A 263 -15.66 16.91 3.77
N GLY A 264 -16.59 17.16 2.83
CA GLY A 264 -16.46 16.67 1.45
C GLY A 264 -15.34 17.38 0.68
N ARG A 265 -14.49 16.60 0.02
CA ARG A 265 -13.31 17.09 -0.74
C ARG A 265 -13.71 18.06 -1.85
N GLN A 266 -14.81 17.78 -2.56
CA GLN A 266 -15.24 18.58 -3.71
C GLN A 266 -15.78 19.95 -3.32
N SER A 267 -16.59 20.02 -2.26
CA SER A 267 -17.34 21.22 -1.91
C SER A 267 -16.76 22.00 -0.73
N GLY A 268 -15.92 21.36 0.09
CA GLY A 268 -15.46 21.90 1.38
C GLY A 268 -16.60 21.99 2.43
N LYS A 269 -17.77 21.41 2.16
CA LYS A 269 -18.94 21.46 3.06
C LYS A 269 -18.95 20.27 4.02
N ALA A 270 -19.60 20.48 5.17
CA ALA A 270 -19.73 19.45 6.20
C ALA A 270 -20.89 18.50 5.91
N LEU A 271 -20.74 17.24 6.31
CA LEU A 271 -21.82 16.27 6.46
C LEU A 271 -22.78 16.78 7.54
N ASP A 272 -24.06 16.93 7.20
CA ASP A 272 -25.06 17.69 7.98
C ASP A 272 -26.36 16.90 8.10
N VAL A 273 -26.92 16.82 9.29
CA VAL A 273 -28.28 16.34 9.46
C VAL A 273 -29.24 17.48 9.19
N ALA A 274 -30.06 17.34 8.15
CA ALA A 274 -30.98 18.39 7.70
C ALA A 274 -31.88 18.89 8.82
N ASN A 275 -32.07 20.21 8.88
CA ASN A 275 -32.95 20.88 9.83
C ASN A 275 -32.70 20.54 11.32
N ASN A 276 -31.45 20.18 11.69
CA ASN A 276 -31.13 19.71 13.04
C ASN A 276 -32.00 18.51 13.49
N GLY A 277 -32.45 17.70 12.56
CA GLY A 277 -33.35 16.56 12.84
C GLY A 277 -32.74 15.55 13.81
N THR A 278 -33.58 15.07 14.76
CA THR A 278 -33.16 14.05 15.74
C THR A 278 -33.97 12.77 15.64
N ALA A 279 -34.99 12.73 14.79
CA ALA A 279 -35.83 11.55 14.58
C ALA A 279 -35.12 10.52 13.68
N ASN A 280 -35.48 9.22 13.81
CA ASN A 280 -35.12 8.21 12.84
C ASN A 280 -35.63 8.60 11.44
N GLY A 281 -34.78 8.45 10.42
CA GLY A 281 -35.06 8.81 9.05
C GLY A 281 -34.79 10.27 8.71
N ALA A 282 -34.31 11.11 9.65
CA ALA A 282 -33.90 12.48 9.31
C ALA A 282 -32.77 12.45 8.29
N ASN A 283 -32.93 13.21 7.22
CA ASN A 283 -32.05 13.18 6.06
C ASN A 283 -30.65 13.68 6.37
N VAL A 284 -29.65 13.15 5.68
CA VAL A 284 -28.28 13.65 5.69
C VAL A 284 -27.99 14.33 4.36
N GLN A 285 -27.39 15.52 4.45
CA GLN A 285 -27.04 16.40 3.34
C GLN A 285 -25.62 16.95 3.53
N GLN A 286 -25.13 17.74 2.60
CA GLN A 286 -23.97 18.60 2.84
C GLN A 286 -24.44 20.05 3.09
N TRP A 287 -23.74 20.75 4.00
CA TRP A 287 -24.02 22.16 4.28
C TRP A 287 -22.76 22.91 4.69
N THR A 288 -22.73 24.22 4.46
CA THR A 288 -21.65 25.07 4.96
C THR A 288 -21.50 24.89 6.47
N TYR A 289 -20.31 24.63 6.96
CA TYR A 289 -20.06 24.41 8.38
C TYR A 289 -20.33 25.67 9.18
N ASN A 290 -21.20 25.57 10.20
CA ASN A 290 -21.60 26.64 11.11
C ASN A 290 -21.34 26.32 12.59
N GLY A 291 -20.71 25.17 12.89
CA GLY A 291 -20.41 24.73 14.25
C GLY A 291 -21.56 24.05 14.98
N GLY A 292 -22.69 23.80 14.31
CA GLY A 292 -23.83 23.11 14.89
C GLY A 292 -23.56 21.65 15.24
N ASN A 293 -24.26 21.11 16.26
CA ASN A 293 -24.11 19.70 16.65
C ASN A 293 -24.65 18.73 15.59
N ASN A 294 -25.50 19.16 14.67
CA ASN A 294 -25.97 18.40 13.51
C ASN A 294 -24.90 18.21 12.43
N GLN A 295 -23.76 18.91 12.55
CA GLN A 295 -22.60 18.80 11.66
C GLN A 295 -21.38 18.14 12.33
N ARG A 296 -21.56 17.69 13.58
CA ARG A 296 -20.52 17.01 14.35
C ARG A 296 -20.86 15.55 14.51
N TRP A 297 -19.85 14.70 14.34
CA TRP A 297 -19.99 13.26 14.33
C TRP A 297 -18.97 12.61 15.23
N THR A 298 -19.42 11.76 16.15
CA THR A 298 -18.54 10.93 16.97
C THR A 298 -18.21 9.66 16.21
N ILE A 299 -16.94 9.46 15.98
CA ILE A 299 -16.36 8.30 15.30
C ILE A 299 -15.84 7.33 16.34
N THR A 300 -16.24 6.06 16.25
CA THR A 300 -15.73 5.01 17.13
C THR A 300 -15.33 3.80 16.31
N HIS A 301 -14.07 3.40 16.39
CA HIS A 301 -13.56 2.19 15.78
C HIS A 301 -14.11 0.95 16.49
N LEU A 302 -14.54 -0.04 15.71
CA LEU A 302 -15.18 -1.28 16.19
C LEU A 302 -14.30 -2.53 16.01
N GLY A 303 -13.05 -2.35 15.54
CA GLY A 303 -12.19 -3.42 15.08
C GLY A 303 -12.33 -3.66 13.57
N ASN A 304 -11.36 -4.34 12.96
CA ASN A 304 -11.34 -4.72 11.53
C ASN A 304 -11.63 -3.56 10.56
N ASN A 305 -11.07 -2.38 10.84
CA ASN A 305 -11.31 -1.15 10.09
C ASN A 305 -12.80 -0.76 9.95
N GLN A 306 -13.63 -1.19 10.88
CA GLN A 306 -15.05 -0.82 10.94
C GLN A 306 -15.29 0.26 11.98
N TYR A 307 -16.22 1.14 11.68
CA TYR A 307 -16.57 2.30 12.51
C TYR A 307 -18.08 2.45 12.65
N LYS A 308 -18.51 2.92 13.80
CA LYS A 308 -19.82 3.59 13.95
C LYS A 308 -19.62 5.10 13.89
N ILE A 309 -20.52 5.78 13.21
CA ILE A 309 -20.53 7.23 13.00
C ILE A 309 -21.82 7.77 13.60
N ILE A 310 -21.75 8.46 14.74
CA ILE A 310 -22.91 8.93 15.52
C ILE A 310 -22.99 10.45 15.45
N GLY A 311 -24.12 10.99 15.02
CA GLY A 311 -24.39 12.44 15.04
C GLY A 311 -24.49 12.96 16.48
N VAL A 312 -23.70 13.98 16.81
CA VAL A 312 -23.64 14.56 18.17
C VAL A 312 -25.00 15.16 18.56
N GLY A 313 -25.67 15.83 17.65
CA GLY A 313 -26.98 16.47 17.92
C GLY A 313 -28.12 15.47 18.08
N SER A 314 -28.06 14.33 17.41
CA SER A 314 -29.14 13.34 17.37
C SER A 314 -28.93 12.11 18.23
N ALA A 315 -27.66 11.79 18.59
CA ALA A 315 -27.24 10.53 19.17
C ALA A 315 -27.59 9.30 18.30
N LYS A 316 -27.79 9.48 16.99
CA LYS A 316 -28.15 8.44 16.03
C LYS A 316 -27.02 8.18 15.05
N SER A 317 -27.00 6.96 14.53
CA SER A 317 -25.98 6.50 13.57
C SER A 317 -26.28 7.01 12.16
N LEU A 318 -25.21 7.31 11.43
CA LEU A 318 -25.22 7.38 9.98
C LEU A 318 -25.65 6.00 9.44
N ASP A 319 -26.66 5.97 8.57
CA ASP A 319 -27.38 4.75 8.18
C ASP A 319 -27.76 4.80 6.69
N VAL A 320 -27.58 3.68 5.98
CA VAL A 320 -28.13 3.53 4.62
C VAL A 320 -29.55 2.99 4.72
N ASN A 321 -30.51 3.75 4.23
CA ASN A 321 -31.92 3.47 4.32
C ASN A 321 -32.28 2.06 3.79
N GLY A 322 -33.00 1.32 4.61
CA GLY A 322 -33.51 -0.02 4.28
C GLY A 322 -32.43 -1.07 4.02
N SER A 323 -31.18 -0.84 4.44
CA SER A 323 -30.02 -1.69 4.10
C SER A 323 -29.90 -1.96 2.58
N SER A 324 -30.36 -1.03 1.76
CA SER A 324 -30.34 -1.14 0.31
C SER A 324 -28.90 -1.24 -0.21
N THR A 325 -28.66 -2.09 -1.19
CA THR A 325 -27.38 -2.20 -1.91
C THR A 325 -27.38 -1.46 -3.25
N ALA A 326 -28.48 -0.79 -3.61
CA ALA A 326 -28.59 -0.06 -4.87
C ALA A 326 -27.78 1.24 -4.87
N ASP A 327 -27.33 1.69 -6.05
CA ASP A 327 -26.85 3.04 -6.25
C ASP A 327 -27.96 4.04 -6.03
N GLY A 328 -27.66 5.19 -5.40
CA GLY A 328 -28.63 6.21 -5.06
C GLY A 328 -29.42 5.93 -3.78
N ALA A 329 -29.18 4.82 -3.08
CA ALA A 329 -29.85 4.57 -1.81
C ALA A 329 -29.51 5.68 -0.79
N ASN A 330 -30.56 6.27 -0.22
CA ASN A 330 -30.45 7.43 0.65
C ASN A 330 -29.66 7.14 1.93
N VAL A 331 -28.90 8.11 2.39
CA VAL A 331 -28.26 8.11 3.71
C VAL A 331 -29.03 9.04 4.64
N HIS A 332 -29.37 8.53 5.80
CA HIS A 332 -30.11 9.21 6.84
C HIS A 332 -29.52 8.91 8.22
N ILE A 333 -30.12 9.37 9.28
CA ILE A 333 -29.78 8.94 10.63
C ILE A 333 -30.81 7.96 11.18
N TRP A 334 -30.33 6.94 11.91
CA TRP A 334 -31.18 5.93 12.56
C TRP A 334 -30.59 5.49 13.89
N THR A 335 -31.45 4.99 14.80
CA THR A 335 -30.98 4.40 16.06
C THR A 335 -29.97 3.31 15.77
N TYR A 336 -28.78 3.36 16.39
CA TYR A 336 -27.73 2.39 16.17
C TYR A 336 -28.14 1.01 16.68
N GLY A 337 -28.27 0.04 15.79
CA GLY A 337 -28.56 -1.37 16.08
C GLY A 337 -27.38 -2.31 15.78
N GLY A 338 -26.26 -1.77 15.26
CA GLY A 338 -25.07 -2.55 14.93
C GLY A 338 -25.16 -3.34 13.63
N ALA A 339 -26.14 -3.09 12.78
CA ALA A 339 -26.25 -3.71 11.46
C ALA A 339 -25.18 -3.18 10.49
N ASN A 340 -24.88 -3.93 9.43
CA ASN A 340 -23.80 -3.60 8.49
C ASN A 340 -24.08 -2.33 7.64
N ASN A 341 -25.32 -1.88 7.53
CA ASN A 341 -25.69 -0.59 6.92
C ASN A 341 -25.42 0.63 7.84
N GLN A 342 -25.07 0.39 9.10
CA GLN A 342 -24.69 1.36 10.13
C GLN A 342 -23.22 1.28 10.52
N ARG A 343 -22.49 0.31 9.95
CA ARG A 343 -21.05 0.16 10.11
C ARG A 343 -20.37 0.62 8.83
N TRP A 344 -19.28 1.32 8.98
CA TRP A 344 -18.59 1.98 7.88
C TRP A 344 -17.11 1.60 7.90
N THR A 345 -16.55 1.26 6.76
CA THR A 345 -15.10 1.21 6.59
C THR A 345 -14.59 2.57 6.15
N ILE A 346 -13.46 2.99 6.68
CA ILE A 346 -12.80 4.24 6.33
C ILE A 346 -11.41 3.89 5.82
N ALA A 347 -11.09 4.32 4.60
CA ALA A 347 -9.80 4.01 4.01
C ALA A 347 -9.17 5.25 3.37
N PRO A 348 -7.86 5.45 3.52
CA PRO A 348 -7.17 6.63 3.02
C PRO A 348 -7.24 6.71 1.49
N THR A 349 -7.35 7.94 0.99
CA THR A 349 -7.18 8.30 -0.42
C THR A 349 -6.06 9.35 -0.54
N SER A 350 -5.85 9.93 -1.72
CA SER A 350 -4.80 10.92 -1.89
C SER A 350 -5.08 12.23 -1.14
N GLY A 351 -4.02 12.91 -0.67
CA GLY A 351 -4.11 14.27 -0.12
C GLY A 351 -4.75 14.38 1.26
N GLY A 352 -4.71 13.30 2.09
CA GLY A 352 -5.26 13.31 3.45
C GLY A 352 -6.78 13.15 3.51
N TYR A 353 -7.40 12.72 2.42
CA TYR A 353 -8.82 12.39 2.37
C TYR A 353 -9.05 10.89 2.52
N PHE A 354 -10.31 10.51 2.72
CA PHE A 354 -10.74 9.14 2.96
C PHE A 354 -11.98 8.79 2.14
N SER A 355 -12.09 7.54 1.71
CA SER A 355 -13.36 6.95 1.31
C SER A 355 -14.08 6.43 2.55
N VAL A 356 -15.41 6.63 2.61
CA VAL A 356 -16.28 6.16 3.70
C VAL A 356 -17.32 5.23 3.09
N ARG A 357 -17.36 3.97 3.52
CA ARG A 357 -18.13 2.93 2.83
C ARG A 357 -18.93 2.09 3.81
N PRO A 358 -20.24 1.90 3.59
CA PRO A 358 -21.04 1.01 4.44
C PRO A 358 -20.64 -0.45 4.20
N VAL A 359 -20.51 -1.21 5.27
CA VAL A 359 -20.01 -2.60 5.25
C VAL A 359 -20.89 -3.54 4.41
N HIS A 360 -22.22 -3.33 4.41
CA HIS A 360 -23.17 -4.21 3.71
C HIS A 360 -23.07 -4.15 2.17
N SER A 361 -22.77 -2.98 1.60
CA SER A 361 -22.78 -2.79 0.14
C SER A 361 -21.39 -2.51 -0.44
N ASN A 362 -20.44 -2.10 0.40
CA ASN A 362 -19.11 -1.63 0.00
C ASN A 362 -19.12 -0.49 -1.06
N LYS A 363 -20.26 0.23 -1.18
CA LYS A 363 -20.37 1.45 -1.98
C LYS A 363 -19.76 2.64 -1.25
N SER A 364 -19.74 3.80 -1.82
CA SER A 364 -19.18 5.00 -1.17
C SER A 364 -20.27 5.93 -0.66
N LEU A 365 -20.01 6.57 0.48
CA LEU A 365 -20.72 7.78 0.89
C LEU A 365 -20.46 8.86 -0.18
N ASP A 366 -21.52 9.36 -0.81
CA ASP A 366 -21.46 10.13 -2.05
C ASP A 366 -22.36 11.36 -1.98
N VAL A 367 -21.87 12.49 -2.49
CA VAL A 367 -22.71 13.67 -2.69
C VAL A 367 -23.42 13.56 -4.03
N ALA A 368 -24.74 13.46 -4.00
CA ALA A 368 -25.58 13.27 -5.18
C ALA A 368 -25.30 14.31 -6.27
N GLY A 369 -25.18 13.83 -7.51
CA GLY A 369 -24.94 14.66 -8.68
C GLY A 369 -23.64 15.46 -8.65
N GLN A 370 -22.67 15.09 -7.81
CA GLN A 370 -21.42 15.83 -7.61
C GLN A 370 -21.66 17.31 -7.27
N SER A 371 -22.78 17.60 -6.60
CA SER A 371 -23.20 18.96 -6.27
C SER A 371 -22.25 19.61 -5.26
N THR A 372 -22.05 20.93 -5.41
CA THR A 372 -21.35 21.75 -4.41
C THR A 372 -22.31 22.65 -3.62
N ALA A 373 -23.62 22.56 -3.87
CA ALA A 373 -24.63 23.38 -3.23
C ALA A 373 -24.90 22.94 -1.76
N ASN A 374 -25.35 23.88 -0.93
CA ASN A 374 -25.95 23.54 0.35
C ASN A 374 -27.27 22.77 0.12
N GLY A 375 -27.54 21.76 0.96
CA GLY A 375 -28.72 20.93 0.85
C GLY A 375 -28.57 19.78 -0.15
N ALA A 376 -27.42 19.62 -0.82
CA ALA A 376 -27.21 18.48 -1.68
C ALA A 376 -27.26 17.17 -0.89
N ASN A 377 -28.04 16.23 -1.39
CA ASN A 377 -28.32 14.98 -0.72
C ASN A 377 -27.09 14.09 -0.62
N ILE A 378 -27.02 13.32 0.45
CA ILE A 378 -26.01 12.26 0.63
C ILE A 378 -26.70 10.92 0.40
N HIS A 379 -26.07 10.10 -0.45
CA HIS A 379 -26.51 8.75 -0.77
C HIS A 379 -25.30 7.81 -0.81
N GLN A 380 -25.50 6.53 -1.06
CA GLN A 380 -24.42 5.63 -1.46
C GLN A 380 -24.37 5.49 -2.98
N TRP A 381 -23.16 5.35 -3.53
CA TRP A 381 -22.93 5.09 -4.96
C TRP A 381 -21.69 4.23 -5.16
N GLY A 382 -21.64 3.50 -6.28
CA GLY A 382 -20.43 2.75 -6.66
C GLY A 382 -19.20 3.66 -6.59
N TYR A 383 -18.13 3.19 -5.93
CA TYR A 383 -16.90 4.00 -5.80
C TYR A 383 -16.15 4.08 -7.13
N TRP A 384 -15.88 5.29 -7.57
CA TRP A 384 -15.09 5.58 -8.79
C TRP A 384 -13.94 6.57 -8.53
N GLY A 385 -13.72 6.98 -7.28
CA GLY A 385 -12.62 7.84 -6.88
C GLY A 385 -12.85 9.34 -7.07
N GLY A 386 -14.07 9.78 -7.37
CA GLY A 386 -14.42 11.18 -7.51
C GLY A 386 -14.29 11.97 -6.21
N ASN A 387 -14.04 13.27 -6.31
CA ASN A 387 -13.92 14.15 -5.14
C ASN A 387 -15.22 14.25 -4.31
N ASN A 388 -16.38 13.99 -4.91
CA ASN A 388 -17.68 13.90 -4.22
C ASN A 388 -17.83 12.63 -3.35
N GLN A 389 -16.89 11.69 -3.43
CA GLN A 389 -16.83 10.44 -2.66
C GLN A 389 -15.68 10.42 -1.65
N GLN A 390 -15.01 11.56 -1.46
CA GLN A 390 -13.82 11.65 -0.61
C GLN A 390 -14.05 12.68 0.50
N TRP A 391 -13.65 12.34 1.71
CA TRP A 391 -14.02 13.04 2.94
C TRP A 391 -12.81 13.29 3.83
N ALA A 392 -12.72 14.44 4.45
CA ALA A 392 -11.72 14.75 5.48
C ALA A 392 -12.39 14.73 6.86
N PHE A 393 -11.70 14.21 7.85
CA PHE A 393 -12.08 14.24 9.27
C PHE A 393 -11.29 15.36 9.95
N GLN A 394 -11.97 16.43 10.33
CA GLN A 394 -11.34 17.63 10.88
C GLN A 394 -11.87 17.92 12.30
N ALA A 395 -11.05 18.58 13.12
CA ALA A 395 -11.53 19.06 14.43
C ALA A 395 -12.81 19.88 14.26
N PRO A 396 -13.78 19.73 15.18
CA PRO A 396 -15.06 20.43 15.10
C PRO A 396 -14.95 21.94 15.17
#